data_63e6d7891c25709826875a69624e73b5
#
_entry.id   63e6d7891c25709826875a69624e73b5
#
_cell.length_a   1.000
_cell.length_b   1.000
_cell.length_c   1.000
_cell.angle_alpha   90.00
_cell.angle_beta   90.00
_cell.angle_gamma   90.00
#
_symmetry.space_group_name_H-M   'P 1'
#
loop_
_entity.id
_entity.type
_entity.pdbx_description
1 polymer ?
#
loop_
_entity_poly.entity_id
_entity_poly.type
_entity_poly.pdbx_seq_one_letter_code
_entity_poly.pdbx_strand_id
1 'polypeptide(L)'
;RSRGLGDVYKRQVRTMSKIVANAEDGGKVPPLTHVPRTKRGVVSYSARDIAERLNAKAIVAFTTSGDTAKRVARLHSHLPLLAFTPNPAVRSQLALTWGAETFLSPHVKSTDDMMEAIDDALLEMDKYEEGDMIVVIAGTPPGIAGNTNMIQCHLLGETKK
;
A
#
# COMPACT_ATOMS: atom_id res chain seq x y z
N ARG A 1 -17.39 18.76 -32.63
CA ARG A 1 -15.91 18.56 -32.51
C ARG A 1 -15.49 18.90 -31.08
N SER A 2 -15.56 17.93 -30.15
CA SER A 2 -15.21 18.11 -28.74
C SER A 2 -13.78 17.65 -28.38
N ARG A 3 -12.85 17.68 -29.34
CA ARG A 3 -11.45 17.27 -29.12
C ARG A 3 -10.67 18.20 -28.19
N GLY A 4 -11.08 19.48 -28.04
CA GLY A 4 -10.35 20.43 -27.21
C GLY A 4 -10.60 20.33 -25.71
N LEU A 5 -11.83 20.00 -25.29
CA LEU A 5 -12.20 19.93 -23.85
C LEU A 5 -11.50 18.78 -23.13
N GLY A 6 -11.45 17.59 -23.73
CA GLY A 6 -10.75 16.44 -23.13
C GLY A 6 -9.25 16.67 -22.89
N ASP A 7 -8.59 17.37 -23.80
CA ASP A 7 -7.16 17.67 -23.66
C ASP A 7 -6.91 18.76 -22.60
N VAL A 8 -7.82 19.72 -22.45
CA VAL A 8 -7.77 20.73 -21.37
C VAL A 8 -7.86 20.05 -20.00
N TYR A 9 -8.82 19.16 -19.79
CA TYR A 9 -8.97 18.43 -18.51
C TYR A 9 -7.75 17.55 -18.20
N LYS A 10 -7.26 16.81 -19.20
CA LYS A 10 -6.02 16.01 -19.02
C LYS A 10 -4.83 16.88 -18.63
N ARG A 11 -4.69 18.05 -19.25
CA ARG A 11 -3.61 19.00 -18.93
C ARG A 11 -3.75 19.56 -17.52
N GLN A 12 -4.98 19.88 -17.09
CA GLN A 12 -5.26 20.34 -15.74
C GLN A 12 -4.87 19.29 -14.70
N VAL A 13 -5.31 18.03 -14.86
CA VAL A 13 -4.95 16.94 -13.96
C VAL A 13 -3.45 16.73 -13.89
N ARG A 14 -2.75 16.72 -15.04
CA ARG A 14 -1.28 16.62 -15.08
C ARG A 14 -0.58 17.78 -14.37
N THR A 15 -1.11 18.98 -14.50
CA THR A 15 -0.54 20.17 -13.83
C THR A 15 -0.76 20.08 -12.33
N MET A 16 -1.96 19.68 -11.88
CA MET A 16 -2.27 19.44 -10.47
C MET A 16 -1.37 18.36 -9.88
N SER A 17 -1.19 17.23 -10.58
CA SER A 17 -0.30 16.16 -10.16
C SER A 17 1.15 16.65 -9.96
N LYS A 18 1.67 17.47 -10.87
CA LYS A 18 3.01 18.06 -10.73
C LYS A 18 3.12 19.00 -9.54
N ILE A 19 2.08 19.80 -9.28
CA ILE A 19 2.05 20.72 -8.14
C ILE A 19 2.05 19.92 -6.85
N VAL A 20 1.24 18.87 -6.77
CA VAL A 20 1.18 17.97 -5.60
C VAL A 20 2.53 17.32 -5.36
N ALA A 21 3.13 16.70 -6.39
CA ALA A 21 4.45 16.07 -6.27
C ALA A 21 5.52 17.05 -5.78
N ASN A 22 5.58 18.25 -6.35
CA ASN A 22 6.53 19.28 -5.91
C ASN A 22 6.27 19.76 -4.46
N ALA A 23 5.01 19.80 -4.05
CA ALA A 23 4.65 20.18 -2.67
C ALA A 23 5.03 19.07 -1.68
N GLU A 24 4.91 17.81 -2.07
CA GLU A 24 5.30 16.66 -1.26
C GLU A 24 6.82 16.56 -1.12
N ASP A 25 7.57 16.74 -2.21
CA ASP A 25 9.05 16.75 -2.20
C ASP A 25 9.64 17.89 -1.36
N GLY A 26 8.99 19.07 -1.38
CA GLY A 26 9.41 20.24 -0.60
C GLY A 26 8.80 20.34 0.79
N GLY A 27 7.76 19.57 1.07
CA GLY A 27 6.99 19.62 2.29
C GLY A 27 7.63 18.78 3.39
N LYS A 28 8.00 19.43 4.51
CA LYS A 28 8.29 18.69 5.73
C LYS A 28 6.98 18.15 6.28
N VAL A 29 6.71 16.87 6.06
CA VAL A 29 5.62 16.18 6.76
C VAL A 29 5.90 16.29 8.26
N PRO A 30 5.03 16.92 9.05
CA PRO A 30 5.26 17.04 10.48
C PRO A 30 5.35 15.65 11.09
N PRO A 31 6.29 15.42 12.03
CA PRO A 31 6.41 14.13 12.68
C PRO A 31 5.09 13.77 13.36
N LEU A 32 4.72 12.49 13.31
CA LEU A 32 3.55 12.00 14.02
C LEU A 32 3.73 12.24 15.53
N THR A 33 2.99 13.21 16.04
CA THR A 33 3.01 13.57 17.47
C THR A 33 2.20 12.59 18.34
N HIS A 34 1.36 11.77 17.70
CA HIS A 34 0.47 10.85 18.40
C HIS A 34 0.93 9.39 18.22
N VAL A 35 1.35 8.77 19.32
CA VAL A 35 1.65 7.34 19.37
C VAL A 35 0.33 6.55 19.40
N PRO A 36 0.06 5.67 18.44
CA PRO A 36 -1.16 4.87 18.43
C PRO A 36 -1.26 3.97 19.66
N ARG A 37 -2.45 3.90 20.28
CA ARG A 37 -2.72 3.05 21.46
C ARG A 37 -3.67 1.89 21.17
N THR A 38 -4.27 1.84 19.98
CA THR A 38 -5.12 0.72 19.58
C THR A 38 -4.28 -0.39 18.95
N LYS A 39 -4.66 -1.66 19.14
CA LYS A 39 -3.97 -2.82 18.54
C LYS A 39 -3.66 -2.60 17.07
N ARG A 40 -4.66 -2.26 16.25
CA ARG A 40 -4.49 -2.02 14.80
C ARG A 40 -3.59 -0.83 14.50
N GLY A 41 -3.70 0.22 15.30
CA GLY A 41 -2.85 1.40 15.14
C GLY A 41 -1.39 1.10 15.45
N VAL A 42 -1.12 0.38 16.54
CA VAL A 42 0.24 -0.04 16.93
C VAL A 42 0.83 -0.94 15.87
N VAL A 43 0.09 -1.96 15.39
CA VAL A 43 0.56 -2.86 14.32
C VAL A 43 0.88 -2.09 13.05
N SER A 44 0.02 -1.14 12.63
CA SER A 44 0.29 -0.32 11.44
C SER A 44 1.53 0.57 11.61
N TYR A 45 1.70 1.16 12.79
CA TYR A 45 2.86 1.99 13.11
C TYR A 45 4.15 1.15 13.09
N SER A 46 4.13 -0.03 13.71
CA SER A 46 5.28 -0.94 13.73
C SER A 46 5.64 -1.45 12.34
N ALA A 47 4.66 -1.74 11.48
CA ALA A 47 4.91 -2.15 10.11
C ALA A 47 5.67 -1.06 9.32
N ARG A 48 5.26 0.21 9.46
CA ARG A 48 5.98 1.35 8.88
C ARG A 48 7.41 1.46 9.44
N ASP A 49 7.57 1.44 10.77
CA ASP A 49 8.88 1.59 11.43
C ASP A 49 9.84 0.46 11.01
N ILE A 50 9.35 -0.78 10.95
CA ILE A 50 10.12 -1.92 10.45
C ILE A 50 10.54 -1.71 8.99
N ALA A 51 9.59 -1.32 8.13
CA ALA A 51 9.86 -1.14 6.71
C ALA A 51 10.91 -0.05 6.46
N GLU A 52 10.81 1.07 7.16
CA GLU A 52 11.77 2.18 7.03
C GLU A 52 13.16 1.80 7.56
N ARG A 53 13.26 1.07 8.68
CA ARG A 53 14.54 0.62 9.25
C ARG A 53 15.23 -0.44 8.41
N LEU A 54 14.46 -1.32 7.79
CA LEU A 54 14.99 -2.36 6.89
C LEU A 54 15.27 -1.85 5.47
N ASN A 55 14.98 -0.58 5.18
CA ASN A 55 15.03 -0.02 3.82
C ASN A 55 14.25 -0.89 2.83
N ALA A 56 13.06 -1.33 3.24
CA ALA A 56 12.18 -2.12 2.39
C ALA A 56 11.80 -1.35 1.12
N LYS A 57 11.54 -2.06 0.03
CA LYS A 57 11.13 -1.46 -1.25
C LYS A 57 9.70 -0.93 -1.21
N ALA A 58 8.84 -1.55 -0.41
CA ALA A 58 7.44 -1.16 -0.26
C ALA A 58 6.84 -1.68 1.04
N ILE A 59 5.71 -1.06 1.45
CA ILE A 59 4.79 -1.58 2.46
C ILE A 59 3.59 -2.13 1.72
N VAL A 60 3.27 -3.40 1.93
CA VAL A 60 2.13 -4.07 1.32
C VAL A 60 1.02 -4.23 2.34
N ALA A 61 -0.14 -3.62 2.10
CA ALA A 61 -1.31 -3.76 2.95
C ALA A 61 -2.34 -4.69 2.29
N PHE A 62 -2.50 -5.90 2.83
CA PHE A 62 -3.55 -6.82 2.39
C PHE A 62 -4.83 -6.58 3.20
N THR A 63 -5.91 -6.15 2.55
CA THR A 63 -7.08 -5.62 3.26
C THR A 63 -8.40 -5.93 2.57
N THR A 64 -9.39 -6.39 3.34
CA THR A 64 -10.75 -6.65 2.83
C THR A 64 -11.61 -5.38 2.82
N SER A 65 -11.44 -4.50 3.80
CA SER A 65 -12.26 -3.28 3.96
C SER A 65 -11.54 -1.98 3.61
N GLY A 66 -10.22 -2.03 3.33
CA GLY A 66 -9.39 -0.85 3.10
C GLY A 66 -8.87 -0.19 4.39
N ASP A 67 -9.32 -0.59 5.58
CA ASP A 67 -8.95 0.07 6.84
C ASP A 67 -7.43 0.00 7.12
N THR A 68 -6.80 -1.15 6.87
CA THR A 68 -5.35 -1.34 7.05
C THR A 68 -4.56 -0.38 6.17
N ALA A 69 -4.87 -0.31 4.88
CA ALA A 69 -4.20 0.59 3.95
C ALA A 69 -4.38 2.06 4.34
N LYS A 70 -5.60 2.48 4.71
CA LYS A 70 -5.87 3.85 5.18
C LYS A 70 -5.10 4.20 6.46
N ARG A 71 -4.90 3.23 7.36
CA ARG A 71 -4.11 3.44 8.59
C ARG A 71 -2.64 3.64 8.28
N VAL A 72 -2.08 2.81 7.40
CA VAL A 72 -0.67 2.95 6.98
C VAL A 72 -0.48 4.26 6.21
N ALA A 73 -1.36 4.61 5.29
CA ALA A 73 -1.29 5.87 4.53
C ALA A 73 -1.21 7.12 5.43
N ARG A 74 -1.95 7.14 6.54
CA ARG A 74 -1.91 8.26 7.52
C ARG A 74 -0.55 8.44 8.18
N LEU A 75 0.31 7.46 8.11
CA LEU A 75 1.66 7.53 8.69
C LEU A 75 2.65 8.26 7.77
N HIS A 76 2.24 8.58 6.55
CA HIS A 76 3.02 9.32 5.57
C HIS A 76 4.46 8.80 5.43
N SER A 77 4.61 7.48 5.27
CA SER A 77 5.91 6.88 4.96
C SER A 77 6.42 7.37 3.60
N HIS A 78 7.73 7.51 3.46
CA HIS A 78 8.37 7.76 2.17
C HIS A 78 8.38 6.53 1.25
N LEU A 79 8.09 5.34 1.81
CA LEU A 79 8.01 4.10 1.06
C LEU A 79 6.66 3.97 0.33
N PRO A 80 6.64 3.38 -0.88
CA PRO A 80 5.39 3.09 -1.57
C PRO A 80 4.46 2.22 -0.72
N LEU A 81 3.18 2.56 -0.70
CA LEU A 81 2.12 1.74 -0.09
C LEU A 81 1.35 1.00 -1.18
N LEU A 82 1.43 -0.32 -1.18
CA LEU A 82 0.74 -1.19 -2.12
C LEU A 82 -0.44 -1.86 -1.42
N ALA A 83 -1.65 -1.54 -1.85
CA ALA A 83 -2.87 -2.03 -1.21
C ALA A 83 -3.54 -3.13 -2.03
N PHE A 84 -3.51 -4.34 -1.53
CA PHE A 84 -4.15 -5.52 -2.13
C PHE A 84 -5.51 -5.76 -1.50
N THR A 85 -6.53 -5.93 -2.34
CA THR A 85 -7.90 -6.23 -1.88
C THR A 85 -8.63 -7.11 -2.87
N PRO A 86 -9.43 -8.10 -2.39
CA PRO A 86 -10.30 -8.89 -3.27
C PRO A 86 -11.58 -8.15 -3.68
N ASN A 87 -11.83 -6.96 -3.12
CA ASN A 87 -13.07 -6.22 -3.35
C ASN A 87 -12.87 -5.06 -4.33
N PRO A 88 -13.48 -5.09 -5.54
CA PRO A 88 -13.33 -4.02 -6.53
C PRO A 88 -13.80 -2.64 -6.04
N ALA A 89 -14.85 -2.59 -5.21
CA ALA A 89 -15.35 -1.32 -4.66
C ALA A 89 -14.33 -0.72 -3.67
N VAL A 90 -13.71 -1.55 -2.83
CA VAL A 90 -12.65 -1.12 -1.91
C VAL A 90 -11.41 -0.66 -2.67
N ARG A 91 -11.02 -1.38 -3.73
CA ARG A 91 -9.93 -0.95 -4.62
C ARG A 91 -10.18 0.46 -5.16
N SER A 92 -11.38 0.70 -5.68
CA SER A 92 -11.75 2.02 -6.23
C SER A 92 -11.74 3.12 -5.16
N GLN A 93 -12.21 2.82 -3.95
CA GLN A 93 -12.15 3.77 -2.82
C GLN A 93 -10.73 4.08 -2.38
N LEU A 94 -9.85 3.08 -2.37
CA LEU A 94 -8.45 3.24 -1.99
C LEU A 94 -7.63 4.05 -3.00
N ALA A 95 -8.07 4.17 -4.24
CA ALA A 95 -7.43 5.02 -5.25
C ALA A 95 -7.40 6.51 -4.84
N LEU A 96 -8.23 6.94 -3.87
CA LEU A 96 -8.21 8.28 -3.28
C LEU A 96 -7.38 8.36 -1.99
N THR A 97 -6.71 7.28 -1.61
CA THR A 97 -5.89 7.22 -0.40
C THR A 97 -4.47 7.69 -0.72
N TRP A 98 -3.95 8.59 0.09
CA TRP A 98 -2.62 9.16 -0.10
C TRP A 98 -1.53 8.07 -0.20
N GLY A 99 -0.69 8.19 -1.22
CA GLY A 99 0.46 7.30 -1.42
C GLY A 99 0.13 5.84 -1.73
N ALA A 100 -1.16 5.48 -1.90
CA ALA A 100 -1.56 4.10 -2.13
C ALA A 100 -1.69 3.76 -3.62
N GLU A 101 -0.95 2.76 -4.06
CA GLU A 101 -1.18 2.04 -5.31
C GLU A 101 -2.05 0.82 -5.03
N THR A 102 -3.09 0.57 -5.85
CA THR A 102 -4.14 -0.39 -5.49
C THR A 102 -4.23 -1.56 -6.46
N PHE A 103 -4.26 -2.78 -5.93
CA PHE A 103 -4.30 -4.02 -6.67
C PHE A 103 -5.55 -4.84 -6.33
N LEU A 104 -6.15 -5.45 -7.36
CA LEU A 104 -7.19 -6.42 -7.16
C LEU A 104 -6.53 -7.80 -7.03
N SER A 105 -6.70 -8.42 -5.86
CA SER A 105 -6.16 -9.75 -5.59
C SER A 105 -7.25 -10.81 -5.62
N PRO A 106 -6.92 -12.10 -5.83
CA PRO A 106 -7.86 -13.18 -5.59
C PRO A 106 -8.28 -13.25 -4.12
N HIS A 107 -9.35 -14.00 -3.83
CA HIS A 107 -9.67 -14.40 -2.46
C HIS A 107 -8.67 -15.44 -1.99
N VAL A 108 -7.86 -15.10 -1.00
CA VAL A 108 -6.87 -15.98 -0.39
C VAL A 108 -7.43 -16.64 0.87
N LYS A 109 -7.00 -17.85 1.15
CA LYS A 109 -7.45 -18.66 2.30
C LYS A 109 -6.38 -18.79 3.38
N SER A 110 -5.13 -18.65 3.00
CA SER A 110 -3.98 -18.76 3.88
C SER A 110 -3.04 -17.57 3.75
N THR A 111 -2.07 -17.48 4.64
CA THR A 111 -0.99 -16.50 4.57
C THR A 111 -0.07 -16.80 3.38
N ASP A 112 0.13 -18.08 3.08
CA ASP A 112 0.99 -18.51 1.97
C ASP A 112 0.38 -18.12 0.62
N ASP A 113 -0.94 -18.34 0.42
CA ASP A 113 -1.66 -17.87 -0.77
C ASP A 113 -1.54 -16.34 -0.91
N MET A 114 -1.51 -15.62 0.21
CA MET A 114 -1.36 -14.16 0.23
C MET A 114 0.03 -13.74 -0.25
N MET A 115 1.08 -14.40 0.22
CA MET A 115 2.45 -14.11 -0.22
C MET A 115 2.64 -14.46 -1.69
N GLU A 116 2.13 -15.60 -2.14
CA GLU A 116 2.17 -15.99 -3.56
C GLU A 116 1.47 -14.95 -4.46
N ALA A 117 0.28 -14.49 -4.07
CA ALA A 117 -0.43 -13.47 -4.82
C ALA A 117 0.31 -12.12 -4.88
N ILE A 118 1.07 -11.78 -3.82
CA ILE A 118 1.91 -10.58 -3.79
C ILE A 118 3.13 -10.77 -4.69
N ASP A 119 3.82 -11.91 -4.59
CA ASP A 119 4.98 -12.23 -5.42
C ASP A 119 4.63 -12.20 -6.91
N ASP A 120 3.52 -12.84 -7.29
CA ASP A 120 3.07 -12.85 -8.69
C ASP A 120 2.80 -11.42 -9.20
N ALA A 121 2.08 -10.62 -8.42
CA ALA A 121 1.71 -9.27 -8.83
C ALA A 121 2.90 -8.31 -8.89
N LEU A 122 3.87 -8.43 -7.98
CA LEU A 122 4.99 -7.50 -7.92
C LEU A 122 6.13 -7.89 -8.88
N LEU A 123 6.40 -9.18 -9.05
CA LEU A 123 7.41 -9.66 -10.00
C LEU A 123 7.01 -9.47 -11.47
N GLU A 124 5.71 -9.27 -11.77
CA GLU A 124 5.25 -8.83 -13.10
C GLU A 124 5.54 -7.34 -13.37
N MET A 125 5.92 -6.59 -12.35
CA MET A 125 6.20 -5.16 -12.47
C MET A 125 7.70 -4.91 -12.62
N ASP A 126 8.11 -4.12 -13.59
CA ASP A 126 9.53 -3.73 -13.83
C ASP A 126 10.21 -3.02 -12.63
N LYS A 127 9.45 -2.70 -11.59
CA LYS A 127 9.94 -1.96 -10.41
C LYS A 127 10.52 -2.87 -9.33
N TYR A 128 10.18 -4.15 -9.32
CA TYR A 128 10.49 -5.10 -8.25
C TYR A 128 11.20 -6.33 -8.79
N GLU A 129 12.18 -6.83 -8.03
CA GLU A 129 13.01 -7.96 -8.40
C GLU A 129 12.99 -9.04 -7.31
N GLU A 130 13.33 -10.29 -7.68
CA GLU A 130 13.52 -11.36 -6.69
C GLU A 130 14.56 -10.96 -5.65
N GLY A 131 14.25 -11.18 -4.38
CA GLY A 131 15.10 -10.80 -3.25
C GLY A 131 14.86 -9.39 -2.72
N ASP A 132 14.03 -8.58 -3.36
CA ASP A 132 13.61 -7.30 -2.79
C ASP A 132 12.82 -7.50 -1.49
N MET A 133 13.21 -6.78 -0.44
CA MET A 133 12.53 -6.81 0.84
C MET A 133 11.27 -5.96 0.80
N ILE A 134 10.15 -6.55 1.18
CA ILE A 134 8.87 -5.85 1.44
C ILE A 134 8.37 -6.14 2.85
N VAL A 135 7.54 -5.25 3.38
CA VAL A 135 6.87 -5.48 4.66
C VAL A 135 5.38 -5.58 4.43
N VAL A 136 4.84 -6.76 4.70
CA VAL A 136 3.42 -7.08 4.54
C VAL A 136 2.69 -6.88 5.86
N ILE A 137 1.57 -6.15 5.83
CA ILE A 137 0.65 -5.98 6.94
C ILE A 137 -0.74 -6.48 6.56
N ALA A 138 -1.29 -7.38 7.36
CA ALA A 138 -2.57 -8.03 7.08
C ALA A 138 -3.35 -8.41 8.34
N GLY A 139 -4.57 -8.88 8.14
CA GLY A 139 -5.34 -9.60 9.14
C GLY A 139 -5.28 -11.11 8.89
N THR A 140 -4.92 -11.88 9.89
CA THR A 140 -4.94 -13.34 9.84
C THR A 140 -5.92 -13.89 10.88
N PRO A 141 -6.80 -14.89 10.53
CA PRO A 141 -6.96 -15.46 9.19
C PRO A 141 -7.50 -14.44 8.15
N PRO A 142 -7.15 -14.63 6.85
CA PRO A 142 -7.62 -13.77 5.78
C PRO A 142 -9.15 -13.68 5.68
N GLY A 143 -9.66 -12.58 5.12
CA GLY A 143 -11.11 -12.39 4.89
C GLY A 143 -11.89 -11.79 6.07
N ILE A 144 -11.32 -11.70 7.27
CA ILE A 144 -11.98 -11.10 8.44
C ILE A 144 -11.66 -9.60 8.49
N ALA A 145 -12.65 -8.79 8.19
CA ALA A 145 -12.49 -7.33 8.25
C ALA A 145 -12.17 -6.84 9.68
N GLY A 146 -11.24 -5.88 9.78
CA GLY A 146 -10.88 -5.27 11.06
C GLY A 146 -9.96 -6.11 11.95
N ASN A 147 -9.35 -7.18 11.43
CA ASN A 147 -8.44 -8.03 12.18
C ASN A 147 -6.97 -7.82 11.79
N THR A 148 -6.51 -6.57 11.68
CA THR A 148 -5.08 -6.29 11.42
C THR A 148 -4.25 -6.71 12.63
N ASN A 149 -3.48 -7.82 12.49
CA ASN A 149 -2.75 -8.47 13.59
C ASN A 149 -1.43 -9.12 13.16
N MET A 150 -1.06 -9.03 11.88
CA MET A 150 0.14 -9.66 11.32
C MET A 150 1.02 -8.61 10.66
N ILE A 151 2.33 -8.74 10.88
CA ILE A 151 3.38 -8.09 10.10
C ILE A 151 4.34 -9.19 9.68
N GLN A 152 4.72 -9.21 8.41
CA GLN A 152 5.69 -10.14 7.86
C GLN A 152 6.71 -9.38 7.00
N CYS A 153 8.00 -9.58 7.30
CA CYS A 153 9.07 -9.20 6.40
C CYS A 153 9.20 -10.33 5.37
N HIS A 154 9.13 -10.00 4.11
CA HIS A 154 9.10 -10.97 3.03
C HIS A 154 10.08 -10.57 1.94
N LEU A 155 10.85 -11.54 1.45
CA LEU A 155 11.69 -11.40 0.27
C LEU A 155 10.92 -11.88 -0.96
N LEU A 156 10.77 -11.04 -1.96
CA LEU A 156 10.04 -11.41 -3.18
C LEU A 156 10.66 -12.66 -3.82
N GLY A 157 9.80 -13.61 -4.17
CA GLY A 157 10.19 -14.90 -4.74
C GLY A 157 10.57 -15.97 -3.71
N GLU A 158 10.54 -15.70 -2.41
CA GLU A 158 10.86 -16.68 -1.36
C GLU A 158 9.84 -17.82 -1.29
N THR A 159 8.58 -17.56 -1.63
CA THR A 159 7.50 -18.55 -1.64
C THR A 159 7.64 -19.60 -2.75
N LYS A 160 8.44 -19.34 -3.77
CA LYS A 160 8.62 -20.22 -4.96
C LYS A 160 9.78 -21.22 -4.82
N LYS A 161 10.41 -21.27 -3.66
CA LYS A 161 11.48 -22.23 -3.33
C LYS A 161 10.95 -23.36 -2.46
#